data_5b6b93306236f3cb676d30b633c1aaad
#
_entry.id   5b6b93306236f3cb676d30b633c1aaad
#
_cell.length_a   1.000
_cell.length_b   1.000
_cell.length_c   1.000
_cell.angle_alpha   90.00
_cell.angle_beta   90.00
_cell.angle_gamma   90.00
#
_symmetry.space_group_name_H-M   'P 1'
#
loop_
_entity.id
_entity.type
_entity.pdbx_description
1 polymer ?
#
loop_
_entity_poly.entity_id
_entity_poly.type
_entity_poly.pdbx_seq_one_letter_code
_entity_poly.pdbx_strand_id
1 'polypeptide(L)'
;MRHWRIDIVSEAREFAARWGFLTQDLFFEFMCPMSRAHKFRYWNSLVECGHFRRSNASDKVLILSPKSRNIFGDAVRPARQSIYIEHDTIAARVVLALKNRNLISRYWLEDELMRNPVDAFSVLGGEQVPRIPDVVFDLRSNAGGSVRCSLEIERTTKSRSRYAKIALAYLGYSKVSVMLFACDSASAEAVVRQSFSGKAFVDKKRVPGLFNLNEFDS
;
A
#
# COMPACT_ATOMS: atom_id res chain seq x y z
N MET A 1 19.21 7.40 -24.68
CA MET A 1 18.14 6.36 -24.67
C MET A 1 18.41 5.14 -23.75
N ARG A 2 19.66 4.78 -23.40
CA ARG A 2 19.98 3.61 -22.54
C ARG A 2 19.71 3.84 -21.03
N HIS A 3 19.83 5.05 -20.51
CA HIS A 3 19.63 5.34 -19.07
C HIS A 3 18.19 5.08 -18.57
N TRP A 4 17.17 5.49 -19.32
CA TRP A 4 15.78 5.28 -18.96
C TRP A 4 15.36 3.81 -18.77
N ARG A 5 16.00 2.88 -19.49
CA ARG A 5 15.71 1.44 -19.38
C ARG A 5 16.15 0.85 -18.05
N ILE A 6 17.29 1.31 -17.53
CA ILE A 6 17.85 0.79 -16.27
C ILE A 6 16.98 1.24 -15.10
N ASP A 7 16.54 2.50 -15.11
CA ASP A 7 15.74 3.07 -14.01
C ASP A 7 14.37 2.40 -13.90
N ILE A 8 13.63 2.24 -15.01
CA ILE A 8 12.30 1.61 -15.00
C ILE A 8 12.37 0.15 -14.52
N VAL A 9 13.36 -0.62 -14.97
CA VAL A 9 13.52 -2.02 -14.56
C VAL A 9 13.92 -2.13 -13.09
N SER A 10 14.79 -1.24 -12.63
CA SER A 10 15.19 -1.19 -11.20
C SER A 10 14.00 -0.85 -10.33
N GLU A 11 13.26 0.20 -10.67
CA GLU A 11 12.06 0.62 -9.94
C GLU A 11 10.99 -0.49 -9.89
N ALA A 12 10.72 -1.13 -11.03
CA ALA A 12 9.79 -2.26 -11.08
C ALA A 12 10.23 -3.42 -10.20
N ARG A 13 11.53 -3.73 -10.15
CA ARG A 13 12.09 -4.80 -9.31
C ARG A 13 12.01 -4.45 -7.82
N GLU A 14 12.39 -3.25 -7.44
CA GLU A 14 12.29 -2.75 -6.06
C GLU A 14 10.84 -2.77 -5.58
N PHE A 15 9.93 -2.30 -6.42
CA PHE A 15 8.51 -2.37 -6.13
C PHE A 15 8.05 -3.81 -5.90
N ALA A 16 8.33 -4.71 -6.84
CA ALA A 16 7.92 -6.10 -6.73
C ALA A 16 8.62 -6.87 -5.59
N ALA A 17 9.85 -6.48 -5.23
CA ALA A 17 10.52 -7.03 -4.05
C ALA A 17 9.75 -6.67 -2.77
N ARG A 18 9.26 -5.46 -2.68
CA ARG A 18 8.59 -4.93 -1.51
C ARG A 18 7.12 -5.35 -1.42
N TRP A 19 6.39 -5.36 -2.56
CA TRP A 19 4.95 -5.67 -2.60
C TRP A 19 4.64 -7.15 -2.85
N GLY A 20 5.61 -7.94 -3.33
CA GLY A 20 5.46 -9.34 -3.68
C GLY A 20 4.85 -9.58 -5.07
N PHE A 21 4.48 -8.53 -5.79
CA PHE A 21 3.89 -8.56 -7.12
C PHE A 21 4.07 -7.23 -7.85
N LEU A 22 3.78 -7.22 -9.15
CA LEU A 22 3.62 -6.01 -9.98
C LEU A 22 2.48 -6.26 -10.96
N THR A 23 1.45 -5.42 -10.96
CA THR A 23 0.38 -5.49 -11.97
C THR A 23 0.73 -4.65 -13.19
N GLN A 24 0.17 -5.05 -14.35
CA GLN A 24 0.33 -4.32 -15.60
C GLN A 24 -0.17 -2.88 -15.51
N ASP A 25 -1.30 -2.69 -14.81
CA ASP A 25 -1.92 -1.38 -14.66
C ASP A 25 -1.04 -0.45 -13.82
N LEU A 26 -0.53 -0.91 -12.66
CA LEU A 26 0.41 -0.12 -11.85
C LEU A 26 1.68 0.24 -12.62
N PHE A 27 2.23 -0.72 -13.38
CA PHE A 27 3.40 -0.46 -14.20
C PHE A 27 3.14 0.58 -15.28
N PHE A 28 1.98 0.49 -15.96
CA PHE A 28 1.61 1.42 -17.03
C PHE A 28 1.27 2.82 -16.52
N GLU A 29 0.65 2.90 -15.37
CA GLU A 29 0.20 4.15 -14.76
C GLU A 29 1.37 4.93 -14.14
N PHE A 30 2.21 4.26 -13.36
CA PHE A 30 3.16 4.93 -12.47
C PHE A 30 4.63 4.81 -12.88
N MET A 31 5.03 3.75 -13.58
CA MET A 31 6.45 3.47 -13.82
C MET A 31 6.86 3.65 -15.29
N CYS A 32 5.91 3.59 -16.21
CA CYS A 32 6.21 3.65 -17.64
C CYS A 32 5.41 4.76 -18.34
N PRO A 33 5.82 6.02 -18.24
CA PRO A 33 5.12 7.18 -18.83
C PRO A 33 5.34 7.28 -20.35
N MET A 34 5.02 6.22 -21.08
CA MET A 34 5.26 6.12 -22.53
C MET A 34 3.96 5.85 -23.30
N SER A 35 4.03 5.85 -24.64
CA SER A 35 2.89 5.43 -25.46
C SER A 35 2.50 3.97 -25.19
N ARG A 36 1.24 3.63 -25.43
CA ARG A 36 0.68 2.29 -25.16
C ARG A 36 1.52 1.16 -25.78
N ALA A 37 1.96 1.33 -27.03
CA ALA A 37 2.78 0.32 -27.72
C ALA A 37 4.13 0.08 -26.99
N HIS A 38 4.76 1.14 -26.51
CA HIS A 38 6.01 1.04 -25.74
C HIS A 38 5.79 0.40 -24.37
N LYS A 39 4.69 0.73 -23.68
CA LYS A 39 4.33 0.13 -22.38
C LYS A 39 4.26 -1.39 -22.49
N PHE A 40 3.59 -1.94 -23.49
CA PHE A 40 3.51 -3.39 -23.71
C PHE A 40 4.86 -4.02 -24.05
N ARG A 41 5.69 -3.35 -24.85
CA ARG A 41 7.03 -3.82 -25.16
C ARG A 41 7.90 -3.90 -23.91
N TYR A 42 7.87 -2.87 -23.06
CA TYR A 42 8.59 -2.86 -21.80
C TYR A 42 8.07 -3.92 -20.81
N TRP A 43 6.76 -4.05 -20.71
CA TRP A 43 6.15 -5.10 -19.88
C TRP A 43 6.63 -6.50 -20.23
N ASN A 44 6.65 -6.83 -21.51
CA ASN A 44 7.14 -8.11 -21.98
C ASN A 44 8.66 -8.28 -21.75
N SER A 45 9.43 -7.21 -21.96
CA SER A 45 10.88 -7.26 -21.75
C SER A 45 11.27 -7.53 -20.28
N LEU A 46 10.44 -7.19 -19.31
CA LEU A 46 10.68 -7.55 -17.90
C LEU A 46 10.77 -9.07 -17.71
N VAL A 47 9.96 -9.82 -18.44
CA VAL A 47 9.96 -11.29 -18.42
C VAL A 47 11.10 -11.84 -19.28
N GLU A 48 11.26 -11.34 -20.51
CA GLU A 48 12.28 -11.76 -21.48
C GLU A 48 13.70 -11.60 -20.94
N CYS A 49 13.96 -10.52 -20.18
CA CYS A 49 15.25 -10.29 -19.52
C CYS A 49 15.48 -11.17 -18.27
N GLY A 50 14.52 -12.03 -17.91
CA GLY A 50 14.62 -12.97 -16.79
C GLY A 50 14.52 -12.33 -15.40
N HIS A 51 14.11 -11.06 -15.30
CA HIS A 51 13.91 -10.39 -14.02
C HIS A 51 12.61 -10.78 -13.34
N PHE A 52 11.59 -11.07 -14.13
CA PHE A 52 10.26 -11.42 -13.69
C PHE A 52 9.79 -12.74 -14.30
N ARG A 53 8.78 -13.31 -13.70
CA ARG A 53 7.95 -14.37 -14.28
C ARG A 53 6.49 -14.01 -14.12
N ARG A 54 5.64 -14.52 -14.99
CA ARG A 54 4.19 -14.37 -14.87
C ARG A 54 3.69 -15.09 -13.64
N SER A 55 2.73 -14.50 -12.95
CA SER A 55 2.04 -15.16 -11.85
C SER A 55 1.06 -16.21 -12.39
N ASN A 56 0.87 -17.29 -11.62
CA ASN A 56 -0.18 -18.26 -11.91
C ASN A 56 -1.60 -17.66 -11.75
N ALA A 57 -1.72 -16.52 -11.09
CA ALA A 57 -3.00 -15.86 -10.87
C ALA A 57 -3.52 -15.12 -12.12
N SER A 58 -2.64 -14.53 -12.92
CA SER A 58 -2.98 -13.76 -14.11
C SER A 58 -1.75 -13.42 -14.93
N ASP A 59 -1.89 -13.38 -16.25
CA ASP A 59 -0.86 -12.88 -17.19
C ASP A 59 -0.53 -11.39 -17.01
N LYS A 60 -1.45 -10.63 -16.41
CA LYS A 60 -1.28 -9.22 -16.08
C LYS A 60 -0.57 -8.98 -14.74
N VAL A 61 -0.11 -10.04 -14.09
CA VAL A 61 0.61 -9.97 -12.82
C VAL A 61 1.98 -10.61 -12.98
N LEU A 62 3.01 -9.85 -12.62
CA LEU A 62 4.39 -10.31 -12.56
C LEU A 62 4.84 -10.46 -11.11
N ILE A 63 5.68 -11.45 -10.88
CA ILE A 63 6.41 -11.65 -9.63
C ILE A 63 7.89 -11.78 -9.94
N LEU A 64 8.75 -11.44 -8.99
CA LEU A 64 10.20 -11.59 -9.19
C LEU A 64 10.58 -13.03 -9.52
N SER A 65 11.45 -13.19 -10.50
CA SER A 65 12.09 -14.46 -10.78
C SER A 65 13.01 -14.90 -9.60
N PRO A 66 13.32 -16.19 -9.46
CA PRO A 66 14.26 -16.64 -8.42
C PRO A 66 15.59 -15.89 -8.48
N LYS A 67 16.13 -15.66 -9.68
CA LYS A 67 17.36 -14.88 -9.89
C LYS A 67 17.26 -13.46 -9.33
N SER A 68 16.16 -12.75 -9.57
CA SER A 68 15.96 -11.40 -9.06
C SER A 68 15.68 -11.38 -7.57
N ARG A 69 15.01 -12.38 -7.02
CA ARG A 69 14.79 -12.50 -5.57
C ARG A 69 16.10 -12.61 -4.80
N ASN A 70 17.04 -13.40 -5.30
CA ASN A 70 18.35 -13.58 -4.67
C ASN A 70 19.14 -12.27 -4.55
N ILE A 71 18.87 -11.28 -5.40
CA ILE A 71 19.56 -9.97 -5.32
C ILE A 71 19.07 -9.16 -4.12
N PHE A 72 17.80 -9.31 -3.73
CA PHE A 72 17.22 -8.56 -2.60
C PHE A 72 17.27 -9.35 -1.28
N GLY A 73 17.64 -10.62 -1.30
CA GLY A 73 17.76 -11.48 -0.10
C GLY A 73 16.43 -11.56 0.67
N ASP A 74 16.53 -11.52 2.00
CA ASP A 74 15.38 -11.66 2.92
C ASP A 74 14.43 -10.47 2.91
N ALA A 75 14.81 -9.36 2.27
CA ALA A 75 13.94 -8.19 2.13
C ALA A 75 12.78 -8.42 1.16
N VAL A 76 12.83 -9.51 0.36
CA VAL A 76 11.77 -9.81 -0.61
C VAL A 76 10.53 -10.33 0.09
N ARG A 77 9.41 -9.65 -0.10
CA ARG A 77 8.11 -10.16 0.28
C ARG A 77 7.80 -11.44 -0.50
N PRO A 78 7.24 -12.49 0.12
CA PRO A 78 6.73 -13.65 -0.60
C PRO A 78 5.75 -13.24 -1.71
N ALA A 79 5.72 -14.00 -2.80
CA ALA A 79 4.75 -13.77 -3.86
C ALA A 79 3.32 -13.79 -3.30
N ARG A 80 2.56 -12.75 -3.59
CA ARG A 80 1.21 -12.58 -3.05
C ARG A 80 0.24 -13.62 -3.63
N GLN A 81 -0.61 -14.19 -2.79
CA GLN A 81 -1.72 -15.02 -3.24
C GLN A 81 -2.74 -14.18 -4.03
N SER A 82 -3.38 -14.77 -5.02
CA SER A 82 -4.31 -14.08 -5.93
C SER A 82 -5.41 -13.30 -5.22
N ILE A 83 -5.95 -13.84 -4.13
CA ILE A 83 -7.03 -13.22 -3.35
C ILE A 83 -6.66 -11.88 -2.70
N TYR A 84 -5.35 -11.62 -2.51
CA TYR A 84 -4.86 -10.37 -1.90
C TYR A 84 -4.36 -9.38 -2.93
N ILE A 85 -4.13 -9.79 -4.20
CA ILE A 85 -3.51 -8.94 -5.21
C ILE A 85 -4.36 -7.70 -5.49
N GLU A 86 -5.67 -7.83 -5.60
CA GLU A 86 -6.55 -6.69 -5.83
C GLU A 86 -6.53 -5.69 -4.68
N HIS A 87 -6.66 -6.19 -3.44
CA HIS A 87 -6.56 -5.39 -2.23
C HIS A 87 -5.24 -4.62 -2.18
N ASP A 88 -4.12 -5.34 -2.34
CA ASP A 88 -2.80 -4.75 -2.28
C ASP A 88 -2.51 -3.82 -3.49
N THR A 89 -3.14 -4.05 -4.65
CA THR A 89 -3.06 -3.16 -5.82
C THR A 89 -3.66 -1.79 -5.53
N ILE A 90 -4.79 -1.74 -4.81
CA ILE A 90 -5.41 -0.48 -4.40
C ILE A 90 -4.49 0.27 -3.44
N ALA A 91 -3.98 -0.42 -2.40
CA ALA A 91 -3.03 0.17 -1.47
C ALA A 91 -1.78 0.72 -2.17
N ALA A 92 -1.23 -0.07 -3.11
CA ALA A 92 -0.08 0.33 -3.92
C ALA A 92 -0.37 1.55 -4.80
N ARG A 93 -1.55 1.61 -5.43
CA ARG A 93 -1.97 2.75 -6.25
C ARG A 93 -2.00 4.03 -5.44
N VAL A 94 -2.60 4.02 -4.23
CA VAL A 94 -2.61 5.17 -3.33
C VAL A 94 -1.19 5.60 -2.97
N VAL A 95 -0.33 4.66 -2.57
CA VAL A 95 1.06 4.96 -2.21
C VAL A 95 1.85 5.54 -3.38
N LEU A 96 1.74 4.94 -4.57
CA LEU A 96 2.43 5.43 -5.77
C LEU A 96 1.93 6.80 -6.21
N ALA A 97 0.62 7.05 -6.15
CA ALA A 97 0.05 8.36 -6.45
C ALA A 97 0.57 9.46 -5.51
N LEU A 98 0.65 9.16 -4.21
CA LEU A 98 1.21 10.08 -3.21
C LEU A 98 2.72 10.29 -3.41
N LYS A 99 3.46 9.22 -3.73
CA LYS A 99 4.90 9.27 -4.00
C LYS A 99 5.21 10.12 -5.25
N ASN A 100 4.47 9.91 -6.35
CA ASN A 100 4.68 10.66 -7.59
C ASN A 100 4.36 12.14 -7.44
N ARG A 101 3.45 12.49 -6.53
CA ARG A 101 3.17 13.90 -6.15
C ARG A 101 4.14 14.44 -5.11
N ASN A 102 5.15 13.66 -4.71
CA ASN A 102 6.12 14.01 -3.65
C ASN A 102 5.46 14.35 -2.30
N LEU A 103 4.28 13.78 -2.03
CA LEU A 103 3.52 14.04 -0.81
C LEU A 103 3.94 13.15 0.36
N ILE A 104 4.58 12.01 0.11
CA ILE A 104 5.08 11.12 1.17
C ILE A 104 6.61 11.03 1.13
N SER A 105 7.22 10.95 2.32
CA SER A 105 8.68 10.79 2.47
C SER A 105 9.07 9.32 2.62
N ARG A 106 8.26 8.54 3.31
CA ARG A 106 8.44 7.10 3.49
C ARG A 106 7.10 6.42 3.77
N TYR A 107 7.07 5.10 3.63
CA TYR A 107 5.93 4.28 3.98
C TYR A 107 6.38 2.89 4.46
N TRP A 108 5.50 2.19 5.15
CA TRP A 108 5.67 0.82 5.65
C TRP A 108 4.43 0.01 5.30
N LEU A 109 4.63 -1.22 4.88
CA LEU A 109 3.56 -2.18 4.61
C LEU A 109 3.26 -3.00 5.86
N GLU A 110 2.01 -3.50 6.00
CA GLU A 110 1.61 -4.40 7.06
C GLU A 110 2.63 -5.53 7.25
N ASP A 111 3.01 -6.20 6.17
CA ASP A 111 3.92 -7.34 6.18
C ASP A 111 5.35 -6.98 6.65
N GLU A 112 5.83 -5.78 6.34
CA GLU A 112 7.13 -5.29 6.82
C GLU A 112 7.11 -5.08 8.34
N LEU A 113 6.05 -4.48 8.85
CA LEU A 113 5.86 -4.23 10.28
C LEU A 113 5.57 -5.53 11.04
N MET A 114 4.86 -6.49 10.45
CA MET A 114 4.63 -7.80 11.05
C MET A 114 5.92 -8.60 11.22
N ARG A 115 6.83 -8.52 10.24
CA ARG A 115 8.13 -9.21 10.30
C ARG A 115 9.11 -8.58 11.29
N ASN A 116 8.95 -7.31 11.59
CA ASN A 116 9.80 -6.59 12.53
C ASN A 116 8.95 -5.87 13.61
N PRO A 117 8.62 -6.55 14.71
CA PRO A 117 7.82 -5.97 15.80
C PRO A 117 8.45 -4.70 16.41
N VAL A 118 9.78 -4.59 16.44
CA VAL A 118 10.48 -3.40 16.96
C VAL A 118 10.17 -2.19 16.08
N ASP A 119 10.19 -2.38 14.76
CA ASP A 119 9.80 -1.31 13.82
C ASP A 119 8.31 -0.98 13.97
N ALA A 120 7.43 -1.97 14.17
CA ALA A 120 6.01 -1.74 14.39
C ALA A 120 5.78 -0.83 15.61
N PHE A 121 6.43 -1.08 16.75
CA PHE A 121 6.37 -0.21 17.93
C PHE A 121 6.95 1.18 17.63
N SER A 122 8.07 1.24 16.95
CA SER A 122 8.71 2.49 16.56
C SER A 122 7.83 3.34 15.64
N VAL A 123 7.10 2.70 14.72
CA VAL A 123 6.27 3.35 13.69
C VAL A 123 4.89 3.74 14.24
N LEU A 124 4.20 2.83 14.91
CA LEU A 124 2.83 3.02 15.38
C LEU A 124 2.76 3.70 16.75
N GLY A 125 3.72 3.41 17.61
CA GLY A 125 3.69 3.79 19.02
C GLY A 125 2.68 2.97 19.82
N GLY A 126 2.91 2.81 21.12
CA GLY A 126 2.07 2.05 22.02
C GLY A 126 2.82 0.89 22.65
N GLU A 127 2.28 0.34 23.74
CA GLU A 127 2.88 -0.78 24.47
C GLU A 127 2.60 -2.13 23.80
N GLN A 128 1.49 -2.23 23.09
CA GLN A 128 1.10 -3.40 22.31
C GLN A 128 0.59 -2.95 20.94
N VAL A 129 0.95 -3.68 19.89
CA VAL A 129 0.44 -3.47 18.54
C VAL A 129 -0.53 -4.62 18.20
N PRO A 130 -1.79 -4.53 18.61
CA PRO A 130 -2.76 -5.62 18.47
C PRO A 130 -3.20 -5.84 17.02
N ARG A 131 -2.95 -4.86 16.18
CA ARG A 131 -3.25 -4.87 14.74
C ARG A 131 -2.26 -3.97 14.03
N ILE A 132 -1.93 -4.28 12.80
CA ILE A 132 -1.12 -3.45 11.92
C ILE A 132 -1.99 -3.00 10.75
N PRO A 133 -1.99 -1.69 10.40
CA PRO A 133 -2.68 -1.18 9.22
C PRO A 133 -2.10 -1.74 7.91
N ASP A 134 -2.89 -1.76 6.85
CA ASP A 134 -2.44 -2.20 5.52
C ASP A 134 -1.21 -1.41 5.06
N VAL A 135 -1.20 -0.09 5.30
CA VAL A 135 -0.06 0.80 5.04
C VAL A 135 0.04 1.87 6.13
N VAL A 136 1.26 2.21 6.52
CA VAL A 136 1.56 3.42 7.29
C VAL A 136 2.49 4.29 6.46
N PHE A 137 2.32 5.61 6.47
CA PHE A 137 3.19 6.52 5.74
C PHE A 137 3.34 7.88 6.43
N ASP A 138 4.44 8.55 6.15
CA ASP A 138 4.69 9.91 6.61
C ASP A 138 4.32 10.89 5.49
N LEU A 139 3.17 11.58 5.66
CA LEU A 139 2.65 12.61 4.78
C LEU A 139 3.38 13.93 5.05
N ARG A 140 3.92 14.57 4.02
CA ARG A 140 4.57 15.88 4.12
C ARG A 140 3.54 16.96 4.44
N SER A 141 3.85 17.79 5.42
CA SER A 141 3.02 18.95 5.76
C SER A 141 3.46 20.19 4.99
N ASN A 142 2.51 21.01 4.55
CA ASN A 142 2.80 22.30 3.94
C ASN A 142 3.48 23.28 4.92
N ALA A 143 3.32 23.08 6.22
CA ALA A 143 3.97 23.87 7.26
C ALA A 143 5.40 23.40 7.61
N GLY A 144 5.93 22.44 6.89
CA GLY A 144 7.17 21.73 7.20
C GLY A 144 6.95 20.54 8.14
N GLY A 145 7.87 19.56 8.07
CA GLY A 145 7.75 18.32 8.83
C GLY A 145 6.87 17.27 8.15
N SER A 146 6.46 16.27 8.91
CA SER A 146 5.58 15.19 8.42
C SER A 146 4.54 14.77 9.45
N VAL A 147 3.42 14.27 8.96
CA VAL A 147 2.32 13.72 9.77
C VAL A 147 2.23 12.23 9.46
N ARG A 148 2.26 11.39 10.48
CA ARG A 148 2.11 9.95 10.30
C ARG A 148 0.65 9.57 10.11
N CYS A 149 0.39 8.90 9.00
CA CYS A 149 -0.92 8.43 8.59
C CYS A 149 -0.93 6.91 8.52
N SER A 150 -2.07 6.30 8.81
CA SER A 150 -2.36 4.91 8.49
C SER A 150 -3.44 4.83 7.42
N LEU A 151 -3.39 3.79 6.59
CA LEU A 151 -4.37 3.50 5.55
C LEU A 151 -4.89 2.07 5.73
N GLU A 152 -6.21 1.92 5.69
CA GLU A 152 -6.93 0.64 5.60
C GLU A 152 -7.73 0.62 4.30
N ILE A 153 -7.69 -0.51 3.61
CA ILE A 153 -8.47 -0.75 2.39
C ILE A 153 -9.69 -1.60 2.73
N GLU A 154 -10.88 -1.06 2.55
CA GLU A 154 -12.15 -1.70 2.87
C GLU A 154 -12.95 -2.03 1.61
N ARG A 155 -12.66 -3.18 1.01
CA ARG A 155 -13.36 -3.67 -0.19
C ARG A 155 -14.72 -4.30 0.09
N THR A 156 -14.91 -4.80 1.30
CA THR A 156 -16.16 -5.44 1.72
C THR A 156 -16.54 -4.95 3.09
N THR A 157 -17.84 -4.72 3.31
CA THR A 157 -18.35 -4.31 4.62
C THR A 157 -18.11 -5.42 5.64
N LYS A 158 -17.32 -5.12 6.68
CA LYS A 158 -17.10 -6.00 7.83
C LYS A 158 -18.21 -5.83 8.86
N SER A 159 -18.30 -6.76 9.82
CA SER A 159 -19.22 -6.63 10.96
C SER A 159 -18.85 -5.42 11.83
N ARG A 160 -19.86 -4.83 12.49
CA ARG A 160 -19.65 -3.71 13.44
C ARG A 160 -18.66 -4.08 14.55
N SER A 161 -18.72 -5.32 15.06
CA SER A 161 -17.79 -5.81 16.09
C SER A 161 -16.34 -5.83 15.60
N ARG A 162 -16.11 -6.14 14.32
CA ARG A 162 -14.77 -6.11 13.72
C ARG A 162 -14.25 -4.68 13.58
N TYR A 163 -15.08 -3.74 13.13
CA TYR A 163 -14.70 -2.32 13.09
C TYR A 163 -14.47 -1.74 14.49
N ALA A 164 -15.26 -2.13 15.49
CA ALA A 164 -15.02 -1.71 16.87
C ALA A 164 -13.65 -2.18 17.39
N LYS A 165 -13.22 -3.40 17.06
CA LYS A 165 -11.87 -3.89 17.39
C LYS A 165 -10.77 -3.08 16.65
N ILE A 166 -10.97 -2.77 15.39
CA ILE A 166 -10.05 -1.90 14.63
C ILE A 166 -9.97 -0.53 15.29
N ALA A 167 -11.10 0.06 15.60
CA ALA A 167 -11.17 1.37 16.25
C ALA A 167 -10.43 1.38 17.60
N LEU A 168 -10.61 0.37 18.43
CA LEU A 168 -9.90 0.24 19.72
C LEU A 168 -8.39 0.14 19.51
N ALA A 169 -7.94 -0.64 18.53
CA ALA A 169 -6.50 -0.73 18.21
C ALA A 169 -5.91 0.64 17.86
N TYR A 170 -6.62 1.43 17.04
CA TYR A 170 -6.18 2.78 16.67
C TYR A 170 -6.09 3.78 17.83
N LEU A 171 -6.90 3.61 18.89
CA LEU A 171 -6.75 4.43 20.09
C LEU A 171 -5.42 4.20 20.81
N GLY A 172 -4.82 3.03 20.63
CA GLY A 172 -3.52 2.66 21.20
C GLY A 172 -2.32 3.22 20.41
N TYR A 173 -2.48 3.66 19.16
CA TYR A 173 -1.35 4.15 18.35
C TYR A 173 -1.02 5.61 18.71
N SER A 174 0.04 5.83 19.49
CA SER A 174 0.42 7.18 19.93
C SER A 174 1.10 8.01 18.83
N LYS A 175 1.69 7.36 17.81
CA LYS A 175 2.43 8.04 16.73
C LYS A 175 1.63 8.22 15.43
N VAL A 176 0.48 7.60 15.29
CA VAL A 176 -0.41 7.80 14.13
C VAL A 176 -1.36 8.94 14.42
N SER A 177 -1.24 10.02 13.67
CA SER A 177 -2.06 11.22 13.84
C SER A 177 -3.33 11.21 12.99
N VAL A 178 -3.28 10.57 11.82
CA VAL A 178 -4.40 10.51 10.87
C VAL A 178 -4.64 9.06 10.47
N MET A 179 -5.91 8.65 10.51
CA MET A 179 -6.37 7.35 10.01
C MET A 179 -7.16 7.58 8.73
N LEU A 180 -6.85 6.84 7.70
CA LEU A 180 -7.53 6.88 6.41
C LEU A 180 -8.15 5.52 6.11
N PHE A 181 -9.37 5.53 5.62
CA PHE A 181 -10.05 4.35 5.11
C PHE A 181 -10.43 4.59 3.66
N ALA A 182 -9.96 3.73 2.79
CA ALA A 182 -10.37 3.67 1.40
C ALA A 182 -11.48 2.63 1.27
N CYS A 183 -12.71 3.11 1.06
CA CYS A 183 -13.90 2.28 1.04
C CYS A 183 -14.39 2.05 -0.40
N ASP A 184 -14.73 0.79 -0.72
CA ASP A 184 -15.27 0.39 -2.04
C ASP A 184 -16.77 0.67 -2.18
N SER A 185 -17.46 0.97 -1.08
CA SER A 185 -18.88 1.23 -1.09
C SER A 185 -19.31 2.22 0.00
N ALA A 186 -20.41 2.94 -0.26
CA ALA A 186 -21.03 3.83 0.71
C ALA A 186 -21.48 3.09 1.99
N SER A 187 -21.83 1.80 1.89
CA SER A 187 -22.17 0.99 3.05
C SER A 187 -20.97 0.72 3.95
N ALA A 188 -19.81 0.42 3.39
CA ALA A 188 -18.57 0.26 4.14
C ALA A 188 -18.17 1.58 4.82
N GLU A 189 -18.24 2.68 4.08
CA GLU A 189 -17.98 4.01 4.61
C GLU A 189 -18.88 4.36 5.80
N ALA A 190 -20.19 4.14 5.67
CA ALA A 190 -21.15 4.43 6.74
C ALA A 190 -20.86 3.63 8.02
N VAL A 191 -20.51 2.34 7.90
CA VAL A 191 -20.18 1.49 9.05
C VAL A 191 -18.85 1.91 9.70
N VAL A 192 -17.83 2.27 8.92
CA VAL A 192 -16.58 2.82 9.43
C VAL A 192 -16.86 4.11 10.19
N ARG A 193 -17.55 5.07 9.58
CA ARG A 193 -17.90 6.36 10.20
C ARG A 193 -18.64 6.17 11.52
N GLN A 194 -19.62 5.28 11.58
CA GLN A 194 -20.35 4.97 12.80
C GLN A 194 -19.44 4.36 13.88
N SER A 195 -18.51 3.50 13.50
CA SER A 195 -17.60 2.84 14.44
C SER A 195 -16.61 3.80 15.12
N PHE A 196 -16.32 4.94 14.47
CA PHE A 196 -15.42 5.97 14.98
C PHE A 196 -16.15 7.23 15.50
N SER A 197 -17.47 7.21 15.61
CA SER A 197 -18.24 8.35 16.13
C SER A 197 -18.27 8.44 17.66
N GLY A 198 -17.69 7.48 18.38
CA GLY A 198 -17.66 7.45 19.84
C GLY A 198 -16.86 8.63 20.42
N LYS A 199 -17.27 9.11 21.61
CA LYS A 199 -16.66 10.26 22.31
C LYS A 199 -15.12 10.14 22.42
N ALA A 200 -14.59 8.93 22.68
CA ALA A 200 -13.15 8.71 22.82
C ALA A 200 -12.35 9.06 21.55
N PHE A 201 -12.94 8.94 20.36
CA PHE A 201 -12.30 9.34 19.10
C PHE A 201 -12.42 10.82 18.83
N VAL A 202 -13.58 11.40 19.12
CA VAL A 202 -13.84 12.84 18.97
C VAL A 202 -12.94 13.65 19.90
N ASP A 203 -12.87 13.27 21.18
CA ASP A 203 -12.05 13.96 22.19
C ASP A 203 -10.55 13.89 21.86
N LYS A 204 -10.08 12.77 21.28
CA LYS A 204 -8.70 12.62 20.83
C LYS A 204 -8.43 13.18 19.42
N LYS A 205 -9.43 13.77 18.78
CA LYS A 205 -9.37 14.24 17.37
C LYS A 205 -8.93 13.14 16.40
N ARG A 206 -9.38 11.90 16.64
CA ARG A 206 -9.01 10.69 15.88
C ARG A 206 -10.15 10.19 15.01
N VAL A 207 -10.91 11.09 14.42
CA VAL A 207 -11.93 10.74 13.43
C VAL A 207 -11.23 10.39 12.14
N PRO A 208 -11.54 9.22 11.52
CA PRO A 208 -10.88 8.81 10.29
C PRO A 208 -11.25 9.71 9.11
N GLY A 209 -10.28 9.98 8.26
CA GLY A 209 -10.53 10.43 6.90
C GLY A 209 -11.07 9.28 6.07
N LEU A 210 -12.16 9.54 5.35
CA LEU A 210 -12.79 8.55 4.48
C LEU A 210 -12.73 9.04 3.03
N PHE A 211 -12.43 8.13 2.10
CA PHE A 211 -12.51 8.43 0.69
C PHE A 211 -13.02 7.19 -0.08
N ASN A 212 -13.71 7.46 -1.17
CA ASN A 212 -14.25 6.42 -2.03
C ASN A 212 -13.18 5.98 -3.03
N LEU A 213 -12.97 4.68 -3.18
CA LEU A 213 -12.01 4.13 -4.13
C LEU A 213 -12.35 4.50 -5.57
N ASN A 214 -13.64 4.62 -5.90
CA ASN A 214 -14.08 5.01 -7.24
C ASN A 214 -13.68 6.44 -7.64
N GLU A 215 -13.30 7.30 -6.69
CA GLU A 215 -12.80 8.66 -6.97
C GLU A 215 -11.34 8.65 -7.44
N PHE A 216 -10.63 7.54 -7.30
CA PHE A 216 -9.25 7.37 -7.75
C PHE A 216 -9.13 6.83 -9.19
N ASP A 217 -10.21 6.27 -9.74
CA ASP A 217 -10.23 5.70 -11.09
C ASP A 217 -10.69 6.72 -12.16
N SER A 218 -10.94 7.98 -11.78
CA SER A 218 -11.26 9.12 -12.65
C SER A 218 -10.01 9.99 -12.86
#